data_9d1faced5331d5f5eeef2ca57ac3edcb
#
_entry.id   9d1faced5331d5f5eeef2ca57ac3edcb
#
_cell.length_a   1.000
_cell.length_b   1.000
_cell.length_c   1.000
_cell.angle_alpha   90.00
_cell.angle_beta   90.00
_cell.angle_gamma   90.00
#
_symmetry.space_group_name_H-M   'P 1'
#
loop_
_entity.id
_entity.type
_entity.pdbx_description
1 polymer ?
#
loop_
_entity_poly.entity_id
_entity_poly.type
_entity_poly.pdbx_seq_one_letter_code
_entity_poly.pdbx_strand_id
1 'polypeptide(L)'
;LDTVRALNPDLILANHEENTADDVAALDDIAPVFVTEVKTVSGALDMIRTVGALTGTSDRTSTLVGRIISRFRALPDFPSLRAVYFIWREPYMTVGRDTFIHDVMQWGGFHNLYAGRTRYPDVSLEALSEQEPDVLLCATEPFPFHDADRFTDDLRAAVPKTPLEIVDGQPFSWYGPRLLETPSYLRTLRKTLRARPSTPRPA
;
A
#
# COMPACT_ATOMS: atom_id res chain seq x y z
N LEU A 1 8.06 -7.89 -25.99
CA LEU A 1 9.52 -8.16 -25.93
C LEU A 1 10.31 -7.40 -26.97
N ASP A 2 9.82 -7.28 -28.23
CA ASP A 2 10.57 -6.61 -29.30
C ASP A 2 10.85 -5.13 -29.00
N THR A 3 9.91 -4.45 -28.36
CA THR A 3 10.11 -3.06 -27.88
C THR A 3 11.26 -2.99 -26.87
N VAL A 4 11.35 -3.96 -25.95
CA VAL A 4 12.43 -4.00 -24.95
C VAL A 4 13.76 -4.29 -25.63
N ARG A 5 13.83 -5.23 -26.57
CA ARG A 5 15.04 -5.51 -27.37
C ARG A 5 15.52 -4.28 -28.15
N ALA A 6 14.60 -3.52 -28.72
CA ALA A 6 14.93 -2.32 -29.49
C ALA A 6 15.56 -1.21 -28.62
N LEU A 7 15.30 -1.21 -27.30
CA LEU A 7 15.91 -0.28 -26.36
C LEU A 7 17.36 -0.62 -26.04
N ASN A 8 17.83 -1.84 -26.36
CA ASN A 8 19.17 -2.35 -26.06
C ASN A 8 19.60 -2.06 -24.60
N PRO A 9 18.83 -2.50 -23.57
CA PRO A 9 19.13 -2.17 -22.19
C PRO A 9 20.33 -2.92 -21.65
N ASP A 10 21.11 -2.29 -20.74
CA ASP A 10 22.17 -2.94 -19.99
C ASP A 10 21.66 -3.66 -18.74
N LEU A 11 20.48 -3.27 -18.26
CA LEU A 11 19.80 -3.80 -17.07
C LEU A 11 18.30 -3.63 -17.20
N ILE A 12 17.54 -4.64 -16.78
CA ILE A 12 16.08 -4.57 -16.69
C ILE A 12 15.68 -4.62 -15.20
N LEU A 13 14.84 -3.67 -14.79
CA LEU A 13 14.23 -3.68 -13.47
C LEU A 13 12.78 -4.18 -13.60
N ALA A 14 12.46 -5.27 -12.95
CA ALA A 14 11.13 -5.86 -12.91
C ALA A 14 10.62 -5.93 -11.46
N ASN A 15 9.33 -6.17 -11.27
CA ASN A 15 8.80 -6.43 -9.95
C ASN A 15 7.89 -7.67 -9.96
N HIS A 16 7.83 -8.34 -8.82
CA HIS A 16 7.10 -9.59 -8.66
C HIS A 16 5.56 -9.42 -8.75
N GLU A 17 5.04 -8.23 -8.51
CA GLU A 17 3.59 -7.96 -8.55
C GLU A 17 3.06 -7.87 -9.99
N GLU A 18 3.88 -7.39 -10.92
CA GLU A 18 3.48 -7.05 -12.29
C GLU A 18 4.05 -8.02 -13.35
N ASN A 19 5.04 -8.86 -12.97
CA ASN A 19 5.73 -9.73 -13.91
C ASN A 19 5.61 -11.19 -13.49
N THR A 20 5.25 -12.04 -14.44
CA THR A 20 5.24 -13.50 -14.26
C THR A 20 6.67 -14.08 -14.37
N ALA A 21 6.87 -15.30 -13.87
CA ALA A 21 8.15 -16.01 -14.03
C ALA A 21 8.55 -16.18 -15.51
N ASP A 22 7.56 -16.40 -16.39
CA ASP A 22 7.80 -16.55 -17.84
C ASP A 22 8.20 -15.22 -18.47
N ASP A 23 7.61 -14.08 -18.02
CA ASP A 23 8.03 -12.75 -18.46
C ASP A 23 9.47 -12.48 -18.08
N VAL A 24 9.83 -12.77 -16.82
CA VAL A 24 11.20 -12.58 -16.31
C VAL A 24 12.20 -13.42 -17.10
N ALA A 25 11.89 -14.71 -17.35
CA ALA A 25 12.76 -15.59 -18.14
C ALA A 25 12.96 -15.04 -19.58
N ALA A 26 11.88 -14.57 -20.20
CA ALA A 26 11.97 -13.99 -21.55
C ALA A 26 12.70 -12.64 -21.60
N LEU A 27 12.70 -11.88 -20.50
CA LEU A 27 13.46 -10.63 -20.36
C LEU A 27 14.94 -10.90 -20.11
N ASP A 28 15.30 -11.98 -19.39
CA ASP A 28 16.69 -12.37 -19.10
C ASP A 28 17.47 -12.79 -20.35
N ASP A 29 16.76 -13.24 -21.41
CA ASP A 29 17.34 -13.45 -22.75
C ASP A 29 17.74 -12.13 -23.47
N ILE A 30 17.33 -10.97 -22.93
CA ILE A 30 17.64 -9.66 -23.52
C ILE A 30 18.78 -8.98 -22.78
N ALA A 31 18.67 -8.89 -21.44
CA ALA A 31 19.65 -8.28 -20.55
C ALA A 31 19.43 -8.78 -19.12
N PRO A 32 20.44 -8.67 -18.22
CA PRO A 32 20.28 -9.04 -16.82
C PRO A 32 19.04 -8.43 -16.18
N VAL A 33 18.22 -9.24 -15.51
CA VAL A 33 16.98 -8.80 -14.86
C VAL A 33 17.15 -8.74 -13.35
N PHE A 34 16.86 -7.61 -12.74
CA PHE A 34 16.73 -7.48 -11.29
C PHE A 34 15.25 -7.43 -10.91
N VAL A 35 14.75 -8.50 -10.31
CA VAL A 35 13.35 -8.59 -9.85
C VAL A 35 13.23 -8.10 -8.41
N THR A 36 12.36 -7.13 -8.17
CA THR A 36 12.08 -6.62 -6.84
C THR A 36 10.83 -7.28 -6.25
N GLU A 37 10.87 -7.60 -4.95
CA GLU A 37 9.72 -8.01 -4.16
C GLU A 37 9.71 -7.19 -2.86
N VAL A 38 8.78 -6.23 -2.78
CA VAL A 38 8.76 -5.25 -1.67
C VAL A 38 7.48 -5.42 -0.86
N LYS A 39 7.62 -5.91 0.39
CA LYS A 39 6.51 -6.16 1.32
C LYS A 39 6.50 -5.22 2.53
N THR A 40 7.59 -4.48 2.76
CA THR A 40 7.74 -3.61 3.92
C THR A 40 8.47 -2.31 3.56
N VAL A 41 8.32 -1.28 4.38
CA VAL A 41 9.11 -0.05 4.25
C VAL A 41 10.61 -0.35 4.32
N SER A 42 11.05 -1.26 5.21
CA SER A 42 12.45 -1.68 5.26
C SER A 42 12.90 -2.31 3.94
N GLY A 43 12.10 -3.24 3.38
CA GLY A 43 12.38 -3.86 2.09
C GLY A 43 12.46 -2.84 0.94
N ALA A 44 11.62 -1.81 0.98
CA ALA A 44 11.68 -0.70 0.02
C ALA A 44 13.01 0.07 0.11
N LEU A 45 13.50 0.31 1.32
CA LEU A 45 14.80 0.98 1.51
C LEU A 45 15.96 0.13 0.99
N ASP A 46 15.91 -1.18 1.17
CA ASP A 46 16.92 -2.10 0.66
C ASP A 46 16.86 -2.19 -0.87
N MET A 47 15.67 -2.23 -1.46
CA MET A 47 15.47 -2.15 -2.90
C MET A 47 16.07 -0.86 -3.47
N ILE A 48 15.80 0.32 -2.86
CA ILE A 48 16.35 1.60 -3.30
C ILE A 48 17.89 1.57 -3.26
N ARG A 49 18.51 1.01 -2.22
CA ARG A 49 19.98 0.87 -2.13
C ARG A 49 20.52 -0.03 -3.24
N THR A 50 19.88 -1.18 -3.46
CA THR A 50 20.28 -2.14 -4.49
C THR A 50 20.23 -1.53 -5.88
N VAL A 51 19.11 -0.86 -6.21
CA VAL A 51 18.98 -0.13 -7.49
C VAL A 51 20.07 0.94 -7.61
N GLY A 52 20.37 1.65 -6.53
CA GLY A 52 21.45 2.63 -6.50
C GLY A 52 22.83 2.04 -6.81
N ALA A 53 23.13 0.86 -6.27
CA ALA A 53 24.37 0.16 -6.54
C ALA A 53 24.44 -0.32 -8.01
N LEU A 54 23.36 -0.93 -8.51
CA LEU A 54 23.27 -1.43 -9.88
C LEU A 54 23.38 -0.33 -10.94
N THR A 55 22.92 0.88 -10.63
CA THR A 55 22.89 2.03 -11.55
C THR A 55 24.01 3.05 -11.31
N GLY A 56 24.96 2.76 -10.40
CA GLY A 56 26.06 3.69 -10.08
C GLY A 56 25.58 4.98 -9.37
N THR A 57 24.42 4.96 -8.69
CA THR A 57 23.83 6.13 -8.03
C THR A 57 23.77 6.02 -6.50
N SER A 58 24.69 5.26 -5.88
CA SER A 58 24.70 4.90 -4.46
C SER A 58 24.63 6.12 -3.52
N ASP A 59 25.30 7.21 -3.80
CA ASP A 59 25.29 8.42 -2.97
C ASP A 59 23.90 9.07 -2.94
N ARG A 60 23.24 9.13 -4.10
CA ARG A 60 21.88 9.66 -4.23
C ARG A 60 20.88 8.81 -3.46
N THR A 61 20.96 7.49 -3.62
CA THR A 61 20.05 6.56 -2.93
C THR A 61 20.30 6.52 -1.44
N SER A 62 21.56 6.62 -0.97
CA SER A 62 21.90 6.72 0.45
C SER A 62 21.27 7.98 1.09
N THR A 63 21.38 9.12 0.40
CA THR A 63 20.74 10.37 0.84
C THR A 63 19.22 10.23 0.88
N LEU A 64 18.60 9.68 -0.16
CA LEU A 64 17.15 9.45 -0.21
C LEU A 64 16.69 8.56 0.94
N VAL A 65 17.34 7.42 1.14
CA VAL A 65 17.04 6.45 2.22
C VAL A 65 17.15 7.11 3.60
N GLY A 66 18.22 7.89 3.85
CA GLY A 66 18.38 8.61 5.12
C GLY A 66 17.22 9.58 5.39
N ARG A 67 16.75 10.30 4.36
CA ARG A 67 15.59 11.20 4.47
C ARG A 67 14.29 10.45 4.73
N ILE A 68 14.05 9.31 4.07
CA ILE A 68 12.86 8.49 4.30
C ILE A 68 12.86 7.97 5.73
N ILE A 69 13.96 7.36 6.20
CA ILE A 69 14.10 6.87 7.57
C ILE A 69 13.79 7.96 8.60
N SER A 70 14.37 9.16 8.41
CA SER A 70 14.14 10.29 9.31
C SER A 70 12.68 10.68 9.40
N ARG A 71 11.96 10.69 8.28
CA ARG A 71 10.53 11.04 8.24
C ARG A 71 9.63 9.98 8.88
N PHE A 72 9.90 8.70 8.67
CA PHE A 72 9.16 7.61 9.30
C PHE A 72 9.41 7.57 10.81
N ARG A 73 10.66 7.73 11.27
CA ARG A 73 10.99 7.81 12.71
C ARG A 73 10.35 9.00 13.41
N ALA A 74 10.02 10.05 12.69
CA ALA A 74 9.34 11.22 13.24
C ALA A 74 7.81 11.05 13.31
N LEU A 75 7.25 9.91 12.92
CA LEU A 75 5.83 9.63 13.13
C LEU A 75 5.56 9.51 14.64
N PRO A 76 4.44 10.07 15.13
CA PRO A 76 4.02 9.83 16.49
C PRO A 76 3.47 8.42 16.66
N ASP A 77 3.44 7.92 17.87
CA ASP A 77 2.66 6.73 18.20
C ASP A 77 1.18 7.04 18.04
N PHE A 78 0.57 6.45 17.02
CA PHE A 78 -0.85 6.58 16.77
C PHE A 78 -1.63 5.57 17.62
N PRO A 79 -2.72 5.96 18.29
CA PRO A 79 -3.66 4.98 18.86
C PRO A 79 -4.13 4.02 17.79
N SER A 80 -4.22 2.73 18.12
CA SER A 80 -4.67 1.72 17.18
C SER A 80 -6.10 1.99 16.70
N LEU A 81 -6.33 1.86 15.38
CA LEU A 81 -7.65 1.85 14.75
C LEU A 81 -7.80 0.55 13.96
N ARG A 82 -8.86 -0.20 14.22
CA ARG A 82 -9.22 -1.41 13.46
C ARG A 82 -9.71 -0.99 12.08
N ALA A 83 -8.99 -1.40 11.04
CA ALA A 83 -9.24 -0.91 9.68
C ALA A 83 -9.34 -2.04 8.66
N VAL A 84 -10.17 -1.81 7.64
CA VAL A 84 -10.15 -2.57 6.39
C VAL A 84 -9.76 -1.61 5.27
N TYR A 85 -8.76 -1.99 4.47
CA TYR A 85 -8.27 -1.20 3.36
C TYR A 85 -8.71 -1.83 2.04
N PHE A 86 -9.58 -1.19 1.31
CA PHE A 86 -10.12 -1.69 0.05
C PHE A 86 -9.28 -1.23 -1.14
N ILE A 87 -8.92 -2.19 -2.00
CA ILE A 87 -8.14 -1.96 -3.22
C ILE A 87 -8.95 -2.24 -4.49
N TRP A 88 -10.06 -3.00 -4.40
CA TRP A 88 -10.86 -3.41 -5.55
C TRP A 88 -12.33 -3.62 -5.17
N ARG A 89 -13.19 -3.54 -6.18
CA ARG A 89 -14.63 -3.84 -6.10
C ARG A 89 -15.00 -4.84 -7.20
N GLU A 90 -15.91 -5.74 -6.85
CA GLU A 90 -16.44 -6.80 -7.74
C GLU A 90 -15.37 -7.85 -8.12
N PRO A 91 -14.96 -8.69 -7.12
CA PRO A 91 -15.37 -8.68 -5.71
C PRO A 91 -14.68 -7.58 -4.91
N TYR A 92 -15.19 -7.23 -3.72
CA TYR A 92 -14.42 -6.39 -2.80
C TYR A 92 -13.18 -7.14 -2.35
N MET A 93 -12.02 -6.49 -2.52
CA MET A 93 -10.72 -7.05 -2.11
C MET A 93 -9.99 -6.11 -1.16
N THR A 94 -9.28 -6.71 -0.23
CA THR A 94 -8.42 -6.02 0.73
C THR A 94 -6.98 -6.54 0.68
N VAL A 95 -6.18 -6.20 1.68
CA VAL A 95 -4.76 -6.54 1.76
C VAL A 95 -4.46 -7.45 2.94
N GLY A 96 -3.70 -8.51 2.72
CA GLY A 96 -3.19 -9.42 3.75
C GLY A 96 -1.85 -8.94 4.33
N ARG A 97 -1.31 -9.72 5.30
CA ARG A 97 -0.10 -9.37 6.08
C ARG A 97 1.19 -9.28 5.28
N ASP A 98 1.25 -9.91 4.12
CA ASP A 98 2.45 -10.01 3.27
C ASP A 98 2.47 -8.99 2.13
N THR A 99 1.72 -7.90 2.28
CA THR A 99 1.67 -6.80 1.32
C THR A 99 2.34 -5.54 1.87
N PHE A 100 2.91 -4.74 0.99
CA PHE A 100 3.50 -3.45 1.35
C PHE A 100 2.48 -2.50 1.99
N ILE A 101 1.24 -2.50 1.49
CA ILE A 101 0.14 -1.69 2.03
C ILE A 101 -0.12 -2.02 3.50
N HIS A 102 -0.09 -3.32 3.87
CA HIS A 102 -0.24 -3.73 5.26
C HIS A 102 0.83 -3.12 6.17
N ASP A 103 2.10 -3.15 5.75
CA ASP A 103 3.20 -2.55 6.53
C ASP A 103 3.00 -1.03 6.68
N VAL A 104 2.61 -0.33 5.62
CA VAL A 104 2.31 1.12 5.69
C VAL A 104 1.11 1.41 6.60
N MET A 105 0.08 0.56 6.60
CA MET A 105 -1.05 0.67 7.54
C MET A 105 -0.56 0.63 8.98
N GLN A 106 0.36 -0.28 9.32
CA GLN A 106 0.95 -0.37 10.67
C GLN A 106 1.67 0.92 11.06
N TRP A 107 2.47 1.51 10.15
CA TRP A 107 3.10 2.82 10.38
C TRP A 107 2.09 3.94 10.64
N GLY A 108 0.89 3.85 10.06
CA GLY A 108 -0.23 4.75 10.33
C GLY A 108 -1.02 4.43 11.61
N GLY A 109 -0.65 3.39 12.36
CA GLY A 109 -1.41 2.93 13.53
C GLY A 109 -2.76 2.28 13.17
N PHE A 110 -2.88 1.74 11.95
CA PHE A 110 -4.05 0.95 11.55
C PHE A 110 -3.82 -0.53 11.84
N HIS A 111 -4.68 -1.12 12.64
CA HIS A 111 -4.73 -2.56 12.83
C HIS A 111 -5.55 -3.18 11.69
N ASN A 112 -4.85 -3.79 10.74
CA ASN A 112 -5.49 -4.45 9.60
C ASN A 112 -6.27 -5.68 10.05
N LEU A 113 -7.60 -5.68 9.88
CA LEU A 113 -8.47 -6.79 10.28
C LEU A 113 -8.26 -8.06 9.44
N TYR A 114 -7.62 -7.94 8.28
CA TYR A 114 -7.26 -9.06 7.40
C TYR A 114 -5.79 -9.48 7.53
N ALA A 115 -5.07 -9.06 8.57
CA ALA A 115 -3.69 -9.48 8.84
C ALA A 115 -3.53 -11.01 9.03
N GLY A 116 -4.60 -11.75 9.31
CA GLY A 116 -4.60 -13.21 9.33
C GLY A 116 -4.55 -13.87 7.94
N ARG A 117 -4.75 -13.12 6.87
CA ARG A 117 -4.73 -13.56 5.48
C ARG A 117 -3.45 -13.13 4.77
N THR A 118 -3.24 -13.67 3.57
CA THR A 118 -2.13 -13.33 2.68
C THR A 118 -2.64 -12.74 1.38
N ARG A 119 -1.79 -12.04 0.67
CA ARG A 119 -2.04 -11.41 -0.63
C ARG A 119 -3.26 -10.48 -0.59
N TYR A 120 -4.19 -10.66 -1.48
CA TYR A 120 -5.33 -9.78 -1.70
C TYR A 120 -6.64 -10.56 -1.54
N PRO A 121 -7.06 -10.85 -0.29
CA PRO A 121 -8.26 -11.64 -0.05
C PRO A 121 -9.54 -10.89 -0.37
N ASP A 122 -10.56 -11.65 -0.78
CA ASP A 122 -11.91 -11.15 -0.94
C ASP A 122 -12.55 -10.83 0.43
N VAL A 123 -13.43 -9.83 0.43
CA VAL A 123 -14.20 -9.37 1.59
C VAL A 123 -15.68 -9.55 1.29
N SER A 124 -16.36 -10.42 2.03
CA SER A 124 -17.82 -10.44 2.01
C SER A 124 -18.41 -9.36 2.92
N LEU A 125 -19.56 -8.82 2.55
CA LEU A 125 -20.22 -7.77 3.34
C LEU A 125 -20.70 -8.29 4.69
N GLU A 126 -21.07 -9.58 4.77
CA GLU A 126 -21.43 -10.27 6.01
C GLU A 126 -20.23 -10.32 6.96
N ALA A 127 -19.08 -10.81 6.49
CA ALA A 127 -17.86 -10.89 7.29
C ALA A 127 -17.38 -9.48 7.73
N LEU A 128 -17.57 -8.48 6.89
CA LEU A 128 -17.26 -7.09 7.23
C LEU A 128 -18.10 -6.59 8.40
N SER A 129 -19.41 -6.89 8.41
CA SER A 129 -20.33 -6.48 9.47
C SER A 129 -20.00 -7.12 10.82
N GLU A 130 -19.56 -8.39 10.81
CA GLU A 130 -19.19 -9.14 12.01
C GLU A 130 -17.86 -8.66 12.64
N GLN A 131 -16.97 -8.11 11.83
CA GLN A 131 -15.66 -7.65 12.30
C GLN A 131 -15.68 -6.30 13.01
N GLU A 132 -16.76 -5.51 12.90
CA GLU A 132 -16.91 -4.19 13.53
C GLU A 132 -15.66 -3.29 13.35
N PRO A 133 -15.28 -2.90 12.13
CA PRO A 133 -14.15 -2.03 11.91
C PRO A 133 -14.37 -0.63 12.49
N ASP A 134 -13.28 0.02 12.94
CA ASP A 134 -13.32 1.43 13.39
C ASP A 134 -13.33 2.39 12.19
N VAL A 135 -12.78 1.95 11.05
CA VAL A 135 -12.73 2.73 9.80
C VAL A 135 -12.60 1.84 8.57
N LEU A 136 -13.26 2.22 7.48
CA LEU A 136 -13.02 1.70 6.14
C LEU A 136 -12.15 2.71 5.37
N LEU A 137 -11.06 2.23 4.77
CA LEU A 137 -10.19 3.00 3.90
C LEU A 137 -10.39 2.50 2.48
N CYS A 138 -10.94 3.32 1.59
CA CYS A 138 -11.17 2.98 0.19
C CYS A 138 -10.17 3.74 -0.66
N ALA A 139 -9.24 3.03 -1.29
CA ALA A 139 -8.15 3.62 -2.05
C ALA A 139 -8.61 4.18 -3.40
N THR A 140 -7.94 5.24 -3.85
CA THR A 140 -8.21 5.81 -5.19
C THR A 140 -7.56 5.02 -6.31
N GLU A 141 -6.72 4.03 -5.99
CA GLU A 141 -6.06 3.11 -6.92
C GLU A 141 -5.78 1.74 -6.26
N PRO A 142 -5.68 0.64 -7.00
CA PRO A 142 -5.93 0.52 -8.44
C PRO A 142 -7.40 0.72 -8.83
N PHE A 143 -8.37 0.44 -7.95
CA PHE A 143 -9.77 0.73 -8.19
C PHE A 143 -10.09 2.17 -7.78
N PRO A 144 -10.75 2.98 -8.65
CA PRO A 144 -10.96 4.39 -8.40
C PRO A 144 -12.16 4.66 -7.48
N PHE A 145 -12.02 4.42 -6.17
CA PHE A 145 -13.06 4.71 -5.16
C PHE A 145 -13.37 6.21 -4.98
N HIS A 146 -12.74 7.10 -5.75
CA HIS A 146 -12.99 8.55 -5.64
C HIS A 146 -14.43 8.97 -6.00
N ASP A 147 -15.17 8.15 -6.74
CA ASP A 147 -16.62 8.31 -6.92
C ASP A 147 -17.35 7.56 -5.79
N ALA A 148 -17.19 8.08 -4.56
CA ALA A 148 -17.59 7.41 -3.32
C ALA A 148 -19.06 7.04 -3.28
N ASP A 149 -19.94 7.94 -3.75
CA ASP A 149 -21.40 7.73 -3.69
C ASP A 149 -21.83 6.55 -4.58
N ARG A 150 -21.10 6.34 -5.69
CA ARG A 150 -21.41 5.25 -6.64
C ARG A 150 -20.84 3.88 -6.19
N PHE A 151 -19.70 3.87 -5.53
CA PHE A 151 -18.93 2.63 -5.32
C PHE A 151 -18.86 2.17 -3.87
N THR A 152 -19.45 2.88 -2.93
CA THR A 152 -19.35 2.57 -1.50
C THR A 152 -20.68 2.39 -0.78
N ASP A 153 -21.82 2.46 -1.48
CA ASP A 153 -23.14 2.32 -0.86
C ASP A 153 -23.34 0.98 -0.17
N ASP A 154 -22.88 -0.11 -0.79
CA ASP A 154 -22.95 -1.46 -0.21
C ASP A 154 -22.13 -1.56 1.07
N LEU A 155 -20.94 -0.97 1.10
CA LEU A 155 -20.08 -0.92 2.29
C LEU A 155 -20.72 -0.11 3.41
N ARG A 156 -21.33 1.04 3.07
CA ARG A 156 -22.07 1.88 4.03
C ARG A 156 -23.31 1.18 4.57
N ALA A 157 -23.99 0.40 3.74
CA ALA A 157 -25.14 -0.39 4.16
C ALA A 157 -24.73 -1.53 5.10
N ALA A 158 -23.61 -2.21 4.83
CA ALA A 158 -23.10 -3.30 5.66
C ALA A 158 -22.62 -2.83 7.05
N VAL A 159 -21.99 -1.66 7.13
CA VAL A 159 -21.45 -1.10 8.39
C VAL A 159 -21.83 0.38 8.55
N PRO A 160 -23.12 0.71 8.76
CA PRO A 160 -23.64 2.08 8.67
C PRO A 160 -23.07 3.04 9.73
N LYS A 161 -22.50 2.52 10.81
CA LYS A 161 -21.91 3.32 11.88
C LYS A 161 -20.39 3.52 11.71
N THR A 162 -19.77 2.79 10.79
CA THR A 162 -18.32 2.84 10.56
C THR A 162 -17.98 3.98 9.59
N PRO A 163 -17.12 4.91 9.98
CA PRO A 163 -16.60 5.92 9.07
C PRO A 163 -15.94 5.28 7.84
N LEU A 164 -16.26 5.80 6.66
CA LEU A 164 -15.60 5.45 5.41
C LEU A 164 -14.82 6.67 4.93
N GLU A 165 -13.54 6.45 4.62
CA GLU A 165 -12.62 7.46 4.12
C GLU A 165 -12.09 7.06 2.76
N ILE A 166 -12.19 7.95 1.79
CA ILE A 166 -11.50 7.81 0.51
C ILE A 166 -10.07 8.27 0.72
N VAL A 167 -9.11 7.40 0.47
CA VAL A 167 -7.68 7.64 0.69
C VAL A 167 -6.93 7.64 -0.63
N ASP A 168 -5.95 8.54 -0.76
CA ASP A 168 -4.98 8.45 -1.86
C ASP A 168 -4.19 7.14 -1.71
N GLY A 169 -4.28 6.27 -2.71
CA GLY A 169 -3.62 4.96 -2.71
C GLY A 169 -2.11 5.06 -2.83
N GLN A 170 -1.59 6.09 -3.51
CA GLN A 170 -0.15 6.20 -3.79
C GLN A 170 0.74 6.21 -2.53
N PRO A 171 0.43 6.95 -1.46
CA PRO A 171 1.21 6.90 -0.22
C PRO A 171 1.25 5.52 0.45
N PHE A 172 0.30 4.64 0.13
CA PHE A 172 0.24 3.28 0.67
C PHE A 172 0.89 2.23 -0.22
N SER A 173 0.96 2.44 -1.54
CA SER A 173 1.35 1.40 -2.50
C SER A 173 2.67 1.69 -3.24
N TRP A 174 3.12 2.94 -3.31
CA TRP A 174 4.31 3.34 -4.07
C TRP A 174 5.57 3.36 -3.21
N TYR A 175 6.40 2.33 -3.32
CA TYR A 175 7.59 2.10 -2.51
C TYR A 175 8.91 2.65 -3.08
N GLY A 176 8.84 3.76 -3.83
CA GLY A 176 10.01 4.50 -4.34
C GLY A 176 10.24 5.81 -3.60
N PRO A 177 10.69 6.88 -4.30
CA PRO A 177 10.90 8.22 -3.73
C PRO A 177 9.66 8.84 -3.08
N ARG A 178 8.45 8.41 -3.46
CA ARG A 178 7.19 8.84 -2.84
C ARG A 178 7.09 8.51 -1.36
N LEU A 179 7.85 7.53 -0.87
CA LEU A 179 7.96 7.26 0.57
C LEU A 179 8.35 8.49 1.40
N LEU A 180 8.93 9.52 0.79
CA LEU A 180 9.14 10.81 1.47
C LEU A 180 7.82 11.48 1.88
N GLU A 181 6.73 11.25 1.16
CA GLU A 181 5.44 11.90 1.39
C GLU A 181 4.53 11.10 2.33
N THR A 182 4.69 9.78 2.36
CA THR A 182 3.87 8.85 3.15
C THR A 182 3.72 9.25 4.62
N PRO A 183 4.77 9.61 5.39
CA PRO A 183 4.60 9.97 6.79
C PRO A 183 3.77 11.24 7.01
N SER A 184 3.89 12.24 6.13
CA SER A 184 3.08 13.46 6.23
C SER A 184 1.61 13.19 5.90
N TYR A 185 1.36 12.36 4.91
CA TYR A 185 0.02 11.90 4.56
C TYR A 185 -0.64 11.14 5.72
N LEU A 186 0.04 10.15 6.29
CA LEU A 186 -0.47 9.37 7.43
C LEU A 186 -0.83 10.27 8.62
N ARG A 187 0.00 11.28 8.94
CA ARG A 187 -0.33 12.26 10.00
C ARG A 187 -1.62 13.03 9.69
N THR A 188 -1.77 13.48 8.46
CA THR A 188 -2.96 14.24 8.04
C THR A 188 -4.20 13.36 8.10
N LEU A 189 -4.15 12.17 7.53
CA LEU A 189 -5.24 11.19 7.57
C LEU A 189 -5.66 10.89 9.02
N ARG A 190 -4.70 10.63 9.91
CA ARG A 190 -4.98 10.33 11.32
C ARG A 190 -5.58 11.52 12.08
N LYS A 191 -5.21 12.76 11.73
CA LYS A 191 -5.86 13.96 12.27
C LYS A 191 -7.31 14.09 11.82
N THR A 192 -7.58 13.86 10.54
CA THR A 192 -8.94 13.89 9.97
C THR A 192 -9.84 12.86 10.65
N LEU A 193 -9.36 11.62 10.82
CA LEU A 193 -10.12 10.56 11.47
C LEU A 193 -10.40 10.84 12.96
N ARG A 194 -9.47 11.47 13.68
CA ARG A 194 -9.68 11.86 15.10
C ARG A 194 -10.67 13.01 15.28
N ALA A 195 -10.77 13.92 14.32
CA ALA A 195 -11.67 15.07 14.39
C ALA A 195 -13.14 14.69 14.17
N ARG A 196 -13.42 13.48 13.69
CA ARG A 196 -14.78 12.96 13.54
C ARG A 196 -15.31 12.50 14.90
N PRO A 197 -16.55 12.86 15.29
CA PRO A 197 -17.14 12.35 16.51
C PRO A 197 -17.20 10.81 16.44
N SER A 198 -16.59 10.16 17.42
CA SER A 198 -16.71 8.71 17.59
C SER A 198 -18.18 8.38 17.91
N THR A 199 -18.82 7.58 17.08
CA THR A 199 -20.13 7.02 17.45
C THR A 199 -19.87 6.07 18.65
N PRO A 200 -20.51 6.28 19.81
CA PRO A 200 -20.29 5.40 20.96
C PRO A 200 -20.67 3.96 20.59
N ARG A 201 -19.79 3.01 20.91
CA ARG A 201 -20.17 1.60 20.84
C ARG A 201 -21.24 1.33 21.89
N PRO A 202 -22.33 0.63 21.54
CA PRO A 202 -23.23 0.12 22.56
C PRO A 202 -22.45 -0.81 23.51
N ALA A 203 -22.73 -0.66 24.81
CA ALA A 203 -22.13 -1.48 25.87
C ALA A 203 -22.60 -2.94 25.77
#